data_dd0fd8e6d5c005f2317b8640f3e2d938
#
_entry.id   dd0fd8e6d5c005f2317b8640f3e2d938
#
_cell.length_a   1.000
_cell.length_b   1.000
_cell.length_c   1.000
_cell.angle_alpha   90.00
_cell.angle_beta   90.00
_cell.angle_gamma   90.00
#
_symmetry.space_group_name_H-M   'P 1'
#
loop_
_entity.id
_entity.type
_entity.pdbx_description
1 polymer ?
#
loop_
_entity_poly.entity_id
_entity_poly.type
_entity_poly.pdbx_seq_one_letter_code
_entity_poly.pdbx_strand_id
1 'polypeptide(L)'
;TTGKLEAMRDHGITRICINPQTMRSETLLRLGRKHTAEDTVRVYDQAREMGFDLINMDLIAGLPYEEAEEHVESTKRLIELAPANITVHTLYKKRRAAMSRDTVMDKDKTRDTLDDCVAESYRLLMEAGYHPYYMYRQKDTGHGLENTGFAKGDTGSLYNVAMMSDCRDVLSFGAGGMSKRCFAQEGELYKHRVERC
;
A
#
# COMPACT_ATOMS: atom_id res chain seq x y z
N THR A 1 -16.16 -7.68 5.95
CA THR A 1 -17.22 -8.59 6.45
C THR A 1 -17.35 -9.79 5.52
N THR A 2 -17.70 -10.94 6.05
CA THR A 2 -17.90 -12.21 5.32
C THR A 2 -18.79 -12.02 4.09
N GLY A 3 -19.96 -11.39 4.23
CA GLY A 3 -20.85 -11.15 3.11
C GLY A 3 -20.28 -10.31 1.97
N LYS A 4 -19.29 -9.43 2.24
CA LYS A 4 -18.57 -8.74 1.16
C LYS A 4 -17.61 -9.68 0.42
N LEU A 5 -16.94 -10.56 1.12
CA LEU A 5 -16.04 -11.55 0.51
C LEU A 5 -16.85 -12.54 -0.35
N GLU A 6 -17.97 -13.01 0.15
CA GLU A 6 -18.90 -13.86 -0.60
C GLU A 6 -19.38 -13.20 -1.88
N ALA A 7 -19.88 -11.96 -1.79
CA ALA A 7 -20.31 -11.20 -2.96
C ALA A 7 -19.18 -10.98 -3.99
N MET A 8 -17.97 -10.67 -3.55
CA MET A 8 -16.82 -10.53 -4.45
C MET A 8 -16.48 -11.84 -5.14
N ARG A 9 -16.45 -12.95 -4.41
CA ARG A 9 -16.20 -14.29 -4.95
C ARG A 9 -17.27 -14.65 -5.98
N ASP A 10 -18.56 -14.47 -5.65
CA ASP A 10 -19.69 -14.84 -6.49
C ASP A 10 -19.74 -14.02 -7.81
N HIS A 11 -19.10 -12.85 -7.82
CA HIS A 11 -18.90 -12.02 -9.02
C HIS A 11 -17.55 -12.24 -9.73
N GLY A 12 -16.80 -13.29 -9.36
CA GLY A 12 -15.55 -13.66 -10.03
C GLY A 12 -14.38 -12.72 -9.75
N ILE A 13 -14.42 -11.96 -8.66
CA ILE A 13 -13.28 -11.14 -8.23
C ILE A 13 -12.19 -12.07 -7.71
N THR A 14 -10.99 -11.99 -8.29
CA THR A 14 -9.84 -12.83 -7.93
C THR A 14 -8.79 -12.11 -7.09
N ARG A 15 -8.74 -10.77 -7.17
CA ARG A 15 -7.77 -9.93 -6.44
C ARG A 15 -8.48 -9.00 -5.49
N ILE A 16 -8.06 -9.00 -4.24
CA ILE A 16 -8.60 -8.13 -3.20
C ILE A 16 -7.46 -7.45 -2.41
N CYS A 17 -7.82 -6.38 -1.70
CA CYS A 17 -6.92 -5.72 -0.75
C CYS A 17 -7.46 -5.86 0.67
N ILE A 18 -6.60 -6.27 1.59
CA ILE A 18 -6.84 -6.26 3.02
C ILE A 18 -5.75 -5.37 3.63
N ASN A 19 -6.08 -4.11 3.92
CA ASN A 19 -5.11 -3.07 4.21
C ASN A 19 -5.03 -2.78 5.72
N PRO A 20 -4.14 -3.45 6.48
CA PRO A 20 -3.99 -3.21 7.91
C PRO A 20 -3.47 -1.81 8.23
N GLN A 21 -2.59 -1.26 7.41
CA GLN A 21 -1.79 -0.05 7.59
C GLN A 21 -0.64 -0.24 8.61
N THR A 22 -0.87 -0.96 9.68
CA THR A 22 0.07 -1.47 10.69
C THR A 22 -0.50 -2.72 11.33
N MET A 23 0.35 -3.57 11.87
CA MET A 23 -0.05 -4.74 12.66
C MET A 23 -0.01 -4.48 14.17
N ARG A 24 -0.09 -3.20 14.58
CA ARG A 24 -0.19 -2.77 15.97
C ARG A 24 -1.59 -2.28 16.30
N SER A 25 -2.33 -3.05 17.11
CA SER A 25 -3.71 -2.72 17.51
C SER A 25 -3.79 -1.40 18.30
N GLU A 26 -2.77 -1.05 19.09
CA GLU A 26 -2.71 0.23 19.81
C GLU A 26 -2.60 1.42 18.86
N THR A 27 -1.72 1.35 17.85
CA THR A 27 -1.58 2.39 16.82
C THR A 27 -2.89 2.55 16.03
N LEU A 28 -3.52 1.44 15.62
CA LEU A 28 -4.80 1.45 14.93
C LEU A 28 -5.88 2.16 15.76
N LEU A 29 -5.98 1.85 17.03
CA LEU A 29 -6.94 2.47 17.95
C LEU A 29 -6.71 4.00 18.06
N ARG A 30 -5.45 4.43 18.25
CA ARG A 30 -5.08 5.86 18.32
C ARG A 30 -5.35 6.61 17.01
N LEU A 31 -5.25 5.93 15.87
CA LEU A 31 -5.61 6.46 14.54
C LEU A 31 -7.13 6.47 14.28
N GLY A 32 -7.96 6.05 15.25
CA GLY A 32 -9.40 5.96 15.11
C GLY A 32 -9.89 4.84 14.18
N ARG A 33 -9.05 3.83 13.93
CA ARG A 33 -9.44 2.66 13.15
C ARG A 33 -10.31 1.74 14.00
N LYS A 34 -11.32 1.14 13.38
CA LYS A 34 -12.30 0.26 14.08
C LYS A 34 -11.90 -1.21 14.09
N HIS A 35 -10.77 -1.58 13.46
CA HIS A 35 -10.27 -2.94 13.38
C HIS A 35 -8.95 -3.07 14.15
N THR A 36 -8.65 -4.28 14.58
CA THR A 36 -7.40 -4.65 15.23
C THR A 36 -6.49 -5.43 14.26
N ALA A 37 -5.25 -5.70 14.69
CA ALA A 37 -4.35 -6.57 13.96
C ALA A 37 -4.91 -8.00 13.86
N GLU A 38 -5.55 -8.48 14.92
CA GLU A 38 -6.19 -9.81 14.99
C GLU A 38 -7.40 -9.89 14.04
N ASP A 39 -8.18 -8.81 13.93
CA ASP A 39 -9.26 -8.71 12.92
C ASP A 39 -8.71 -8.82 11.49
N THR A 40 -7.54 -8.23 11.24
CA THR A 40 -6.87 -8.31 9.94
C THR A 40 -6.47 -9.74 9.61
N VAL A 41 -5.81 -10.44 10.55
CA VAL A 41 -5.43 -11.85 10.40
C VAL A 41 -6.66 -12.70 10.12
N ARG A 42 -7.70 -12.58 10.96
CA ARG A 42 -8.95 -13.33 10.79
C ARG A 42 -9.59 -13.11 9.40
N VAL A 43 -9.63 -11.87 8.92
CA VAL A 43 -10.21 -11.58 7.60
C VAL A 43 -9.32 -12.10 6.48
N TYR A 44 -7.99 -12.09 6.66
CA TYR A 44 -7.05 -12.68 5.72
C TYR A 44 -7.25 -14.21 5.61
N ASP A 45 -7.29 -14.91 6.73
CA ASP A 45 -7.51 -16.37 6.76
C ASP A 45 -8.86 -16.74 6.11
N GLN A 46 -9.92 -16.01 6.46
CA GLN A 46 -11.24 -16.20 5.88
C GLN A 46 -11.24 -15.98 4.36
N ALA A 47 -10.52 -14.97 3.87
CA ALA A 47 -10.39 -14.74 2.43
C ALA A 47 -9.60 -15.87 1.75
N ARG A 48 -8.54 -16.39 2.37
CA ARG A 48 -7.78 -17.53 1.88
C ARG A 48 -8.64 -18.79 1.80
N GLU A 49 -9.43 -19.10 2.83
CA GLU A 49 -10.37 -20.22 2.86
C GLU A 49 -11.44 -20.11 1.76
N MET A 50 -11.83 -18.89 1.39
CA MET A 50 -12.76 -18.62 0.29
C MET A 50 -12.14 -18.70 -1.10
N GLY A 51 -10.84 -18.98 -1.21
CA GLY A 51 -10.12 -19.12 -2.47
C GLY A 51 -9.58 -17.82 -3.08
N PHE A 52 -9.44 -16.75 -2.30
CA PHE A 52 -8.72 -15.55 -2.74
C PHE A 52 -7.21 -15.77 -2.61
N ASP A 53 -6.53 -16.01 -3.72
CA ASP A 53 -5.07 -16.21 -3.75
C ASP A 53 -4.30 -14.90 -3.97
N LEU A 54 -4.91 -13.93 -4.65
CA LEU A 54 -4.28 -12.65 -4.96
C LEU A 54 -4.67 -11.57 -3.95
N ILE A 55 -4.16 -11.69 -2.73
CA ILE A 55 -4.40 -10.72 -1.66
C ILE A 55 -3.21 -9.76 -1.59
N ASN A 56 -3.49 -8.45 -1.67
CA ASN A 56 -2.54 -7.39 -1.36
C ASN A 56 -2.78 -6.87 0.04
N MET A 57 -1.69 -6.59 0.78
CA MET A 57 -1.74 -5.97 2.10
C MET A 57 -0.84 -4.75 2.14
N ASP A 58 -1.36 -3.62 2.65
CA ASP A 58 -0.62 -2.36 2.71
C ASP A 58 -0.14 -2.04 4.12
N LEU A 59 1.11 -1.58 4.22
CA LEU A 59 1.67 -0.96 5.42
C LEU A 59 1.96 0.52 5.15
N ILE A 60 1.96 1.33 6.19
CA ILE A 60 2.35 2.73 6.14
C ILE A 60 3.48 2.97 7.13
N ALA A 61 4.67 3.32 6.64
CA ALA A 61 5.79 3.76 7.46
C ALA A 61 5.62 5.21 7.91
N GLY A 62 6.05 5.52 9.12
CA GLY A 62 5.98 6.86 9.70
C GLY A 62 4.59 7.23 10.24
N LEU A 63 3.79 6.25 10.64
CA LEU A 63 2.53 6.51 11.33
C LEU A 63 2.78 7.20 12.68
N PRO A 64 1.92 8.16 13.10
CA PRO A 64 1.95 8.69 14.46
C PRO A 64 1.77 7.57 15.47
N TYR A 65 2.46 7.67 16.58
CA TYR A 65 2.41 6.70 17.70
C TYR A 65 2.98 5.32 17.33
N GLU A 66 3.85 5.25 16.34
CA GLU A 66 4.55 4.04 15.92
C GLU A 66 6.03 4.35 15.76
N GLU A 67 6.87 3.59 16.45
CA GLU A 67 8.32 3.67 16.31
C GLU A 67 8.80 2.87 15.09
N ALA A 68 10.04 3.14 14.65
CA ALA A 68 10.61 2.50 13.46
C ALA A 68 10.65 0.96 13.57
N GLU A 69 11.03 0.45 14.74
CA GLU A 69 11.11 -0.97 15.04
C GLU A 69 9.74 -1.66 14.97
N GLU A 70 8.68 -0.93 15.31
CA GLU A 70 7.31 -1.42 15.31
C GLU A 70 6.75 -1.56 13.89
N HIS A 71 7.18 -0.68 12.98
CA HIS A 71 6.90 -0.82 11.56
C HIS A 71 7.61 -2.05 10.98
N VAL A 72 8.87 -2.27 11.32
CA VAL A 72 9.64 -3.45 10.92
C VAL A 72 8.98 -4.73 11.44
N GLU A 73 8.50 -4.73 12.68
CA GLU A 73 7.77 -5.87 13.24
C GLU A 73 6.44 -6.12 12.51
N SER A 74 5.71 -5.06 12.14
CA SER A 74 4.52 -5.18 11.30
C SER A 74 4.85 -5.81 9.95
N THR A 75 6.01 -5.47 9.35
CA THR A 75 6.48 -6.08 8.10
C THR A 75 6.73 -7.58 8.26
N LYS A 76 7.41 -8.00 9.34
CA LYS A 76 7.65 -9.43 9.63
C LYS A 76 6.34 -10.21 9.79
N ARG A 77 5.38 -9.66 10.52
CA ARG A 77 4.05 -10.28 10.67
C ARG A 77 3.33 -10.46 9.33
N LEU A 78 3.46 -9.50 8.40
CA LEU A 78 2.89 -9.64 7.06
C LEU A 78 3.63 -10.71 6.23
N ILE A 79 4.95 -10.79 6.36
CA ILE A 79 5.74 -11.85 5.73
C ILE A 79 5.30 -13.24 6.20
N GLU A 80 5.01 -13.41 7.49
CA GLU A 80 4.50 -14.65 8.07
C GLU A 80 3.12 -15.04 7.51
N LEU A 81 2.23 -14.09 7.29
CA LEU A 81 0.94 -14.30 6.63
C LEU A 81 1.11 -14.69 5.15
N ALA A 82 2.24 -14.34 4.54
CA ALA A 82 2.59 -14.66 3.16
C ALA A 82 1.54 -14.26 2.11
N PRO A 83 1.00 -13.03 2.09
CA PRO A 83 0.10 -12.58 1.03
C PRO A 83 0.82 -12.55 -0.32
N ALA A 84 0.05 -12.56 -1.41
CA ALA A 84 0.61 -12.48 -2.76
C ALA A 84 1.38 -11.17 -3.01
N ASN A 85 0.89 -10.07 -2.42
CA ASN A 85 1.49 -8.74 -2.58
C ASN A 85 1.54 -8.00 -1.24
N ILE A 86 2.59 -7.22 -1.04
CA ILE A 86 2.73 -6.27 0.07
C ILE A 86 3.12 -4.92 -0.52
N THR A 87 2.44 -3.86 -0.09
CA THR A 87 2.82 -2.49 -0.46
C THR A 87 3.26 -1.74 0.78
N VAL A 88 4.44 -1.16 0.74
CA VAL A 88 4.95 -0.26 1.78
C VAL A 88 4.75 1.17 1.31
N HIS A 89 3.90 1.88 2.00
CA HIS A 89 3.65 3.30 1.81
C HIS A 89 4.43 4.11 2.84
N THR A 90 4.75 5.36 2.50
CA THR A 90 5.21 6.36 3.45
C THR A 90 4.09 7.35 3.76
N LEU A 91 3.97 7.75 5.03
CA LEU A 91 2.88 8.63 5.45
C LEU A 91 2.90 9.96 4.70
N TYR A 92 1.80 10.26 4.03
CA TYR A 92 1.55 11.54 3.40
C TYR A 92 0.64 12.42 4.27
N LYS A 93 1.14 13.58 4.70
CA LYS A 93 0.36 14.55 5.49
C LYS A 93 -0.41 15.48 4.55
N LYS A 94 -1.71 15.26 4.39
CA LYS A 94 -2.58 16.23 3.69
C LYS A 94 -2.70 17.50 4.53
N ARG A 95 -2.51 18.69 3.93
CA ARG A 95 -2.63 20.02 4.58
C ARG A 95 -3.94 20.24 5.37
N ARG A 96 -5.00 19.48 5.08
CA ARG A 96 -6.33 19.57 5.70
C ARG A 96 -6.71 18.39 6.58
N ALA A 97 -5.79 17.45 6.83
CA ALA A 97 -6.10 16.31 7.69
C ALA A 97 -6.16 16.74 9.16
N ALA A 98 -7.13 16.20 9.91
CA ALA A 98 -7.30 16.49 11.35
C ALA A 98 -6.01 16.20 12.16
N MET A 99 -5.19 15.25 11.71
CA MET A 99 -3.89 14.90 12.30
C MET A 99 -2.83 16.01 12.19
N SER A 100 -3.05 17.06 11.39
CA SER A 100 -2.01 18.07 11.14
C SER A 100 -1.82 19.07 12.28
N ARG A 101 -2.71 19.11 13.26
CA ARG A 101 -2.72 20.18 14.30
C ARG A 101 -1.95 19.84 15.58
N ASP A 102 -1.84 18.58 15.95
CA ASP A 102 -1.32 18.20 17.28
C ASP A 102 -0.04 17.33 17.25
N THR A 103 0.45 16.92 16.09
CA THR A 103 1.63 16.07 16.03
C THR A 103 2.83 16.87 15.53
N VAL A 104 3.50 17.56 16.45
CA VAL A 104 4.85 18.11 16.22
C VAL A 104 5.81 16.92 16.30
N MET A 105 6.08 16.30 15.17
CA MET A 105 7.21 15.39 15.07
C MET A 105 8.48 16.22 14.88
N ASP A 106 9.49 15.95 15.68
CA ASP A 106 10.82 16.54 15.54
C ASP A 106 11.41 16.14 14.18
N LYS A 107 11.51 17.12 13.26
CA LYS A 107 11.72 16.86 11.82
C LYS A 107 13.08 16.25 11.48
N ASP A 108 14.07 16.42 12.32
CA ASP A 108 15.45 16.04 11.97
C ASP A 108 15.84 14.66 12.52
N LYS A 109 15.32 14.26 13.69
CA LYS A 109 15.56 12.91 14.24
C LYS A 109 14.75 11.79 13.58
N THR A 110 13.65 12.15 12.91
CA THR A 110 12.71 11.18 12.33
C THR A 110 13.03 10.77 10.90
N ARG A 111 13.86 11.52 10.18
CA ARG A 111 14.13 11.25 8.77
C ARG A 111 15.05 10.03 8.60
N ASP A 112 16.21 10.05 9.22
CA ASP A 112 17.19 8.97 9.08
C ASP A 112 16.61 7.66 9.62
N THR A 113 15.89 7.72 10.75
CA THR A 113 15.22 6.55 11.35
C THR A 113 14.10 5.99 10.45
N LEU A 114 13.35 6.84 9.77
CA LEU A 114 12.31 6.38 8.83
C LEU A 114 12.92 5.77 7.57
N ASP A 115 13.96 6.39 7.02
CA ASP A 115 14.68 5.87 5.86
C ASP A 115 15.27 4.49 6.17
N ASP A 116 15.88 4.32 7.35
CA ASP A 116 16.45 3.05 7.82
C ASP A 116 15.36 1.97 8.00
N CYS A 117 14.22 2.29 8.60
CA CYS A 117 13.17 1.30 8.81
C CYS A 117 12.49 0.87 7.50
N VAL A 118 12.35 1.78 6.53
CA VAL A 118 11.84 1.43 5.19
C VAL A 118 12.84 0.56 4.45
N ALA A 119 14.12 0.90 4.50
CA ALA A 119 15.20 0.10 3.91
C ALA A 119 15.25 -1.31 4.51
N GLU A 120 15.12 -1.43 5.83
CA GLU A 120 15.08 -2.71 6.53
C GLU A 120 13.85 -3.53 6.14
N SER A 121 12.67 -2.90 6.04
CA SER A 121 11.45 -3.56 5.59
C SER A 121 11.60 -4.09 4.16
N TYR A 122 12.23 -3.34 3.26
CA TYR A 122 12.50 -3.78 1.89
C TYR A 122 13.46 -4.97 1.86
N ARG A 123 14.53 -4.93 2.67
CA ARG A 123 15.49 -6.03 2.80
C ARG A 123 14.79 -7.31 3.24
N LEU A 124 13.98 -7.25 4.30
CA LEU A 124 13.22 -8.39 4.83
C LEU A 124 12.25 -8.97 3.79
N LEU A 125 11.54 -8.12 3.05
CA LEU A 125 10.64 -8.55 1.99
C LEU A 125 11.40 -9.28 0.87
N MET A 126 12.55 -8.75 0.43
CA MET A 126 13.37 -9.40 -0.60
C MET A 126 13.93 -10.74 -0.11
N GLU A 127 14.40 -10.84 1.13
CA GLU A 127 14.85 -12.09 1.73
C GLU A 127 13.72 -13.14 1.86
N ALA A 128 12.49 -12.70 2.07
CA ALA A 128 11.31 -13.56 2.08
C ALA A 128 10.79 -13.96 0.67
N GLY A 129 11.53 -13.59 -0.38
CA GLY A 129 11.23 -13.95 -1.77
C GLY A 129 10.23 -13.05 -2.47
N TYR A 130 9.97 -11.87 -1.92
CA TYR A 130 9.24 -10.82 -2.63
C TYR A 130 10.19 -10.00 -3.49
N HIS A 131 9.70 -9.46 -4.61
CA HIS A 131 10.44 -8.54 -5.44
C HIS A 131 9.61 -7.28 -5.72
N PRO A 132 10.25 -6.09 -5.82
CA PRO A 132 9.54 -4.88 -6.19
C PRO A 132 9.05 -4.98 -7.63
N TYR A 133 7.80 -4.59 -7.89
CA TYR A 133 7.22 -4.63 -9.23
C TYR A 133 6.64 -3.27 -9.69
N TYR A 134 6.38 -2.35 -8.78
CA TYR A 134 6.09 -0.96 -9.09
C TYR A 134 6.51 -0.05 -7.93
N MET A 135 6.76 1.22 -8.25
CA MET A 135 7.01 2.26 -7.28
C MET A 135 6.41 3.58 -7.74
N TYR A 136 6.09 4.44 -6.80
CA TYR A 136 5.69 5.81 -7.09
C TYR A 136 6.04 6.74 -5.94
N ARG A 137 6.32 8.01 -6.30
CA ARG A 137 6.56 9.07 -5.32
C ARG A 137 5.36 9.98 -5.26
N GLN A 138 4.81 10.19 -4.08
CA GLN A 138 3.81 11.23 -3.87
C GLN A 138 4.49 12.60 -3.81
N LYS A 139 3.93 13.59 -4.50
CA LYS A 139 4.35 14.99 -4.35
C LYS A 139 4.02 15.44 -2.93
N ASP A 140 4.94 16.20 -2.30
CA ASP A 140 4.77 16.72 -0.94
C ASP A 140 4.82 15.67 0.20
N THR A 141 5.47 14.53 0.02
CA THR A 141 5.92 13.71 1.14
C THR A 141 7.08 14.43 1.83
N GLY A 142 6.97 14.65 3.14
CA GLY A 142 7.99 15.40 3.91
C GLY A 142 9.40 14.78 3.86
N HIS A 143 9.52 13.52 3.43
CA HIS A 143 10.77 12.77 3.41
C HIS A 143 11.23 12.36 2.01
N GLY A 144 10.42 12.58 0.97
CA GLY A 144 10.79 12.23 -0.41
C GLY A 144 10.93 10.73 -0.70
N LEU A 145 10.50 9.87 0.23
CA LEU A 145 10.50 8.43 0.08
C LEU A 145 9.46 7.96 -0.94
N GLU A 146 9.75 6.86 -1.56
CA GLU A 146 8.88 6.21 -2.54
C GLU A 146 7.98 5.16 -1.90
N ASN A 147 6.78 5.01 -2.44
CA ASN A 147 5.88 3.92 -2.12
C ASN A 147 6.19 2.76 -3.06
N THR A 148 6.44 1.58 -2.52
CA THR A 148 6.86 0.42 -3.31
C THR A 148 5.94 -0.76 -3.09
N GLY A 149 5.46 -1.33 -4.19
CA GLY A 149 4.71 -2.58 -4.17
C GLY A 149 5.61 -3.77 -4.45
N PHE A 150 5.49 -4.78 -3.62
CA PHE A 150 6.22 -6.04 -3.68
C PHE A 150 5.28 -7.18 -4.08
N ALA A 151 5.78 -8.10 -4.89
CA ALA A 151 5.06 -9.28 -5.35
C ALA A 151 5.85 -10.55 -5.07
N LYS A 152 5.15 -11.64 -4.80
CA LYS A 152 5.73 -12.98 -4.69
C LYS A 152 5.45 -13.76 -5.97
N GLY A 153 6.49 -14.25 -6.64
CA GLY A 153 6.31 -14.85 -7.97
C GLY A 153 5.70 -13.88 -8.97
N ASP A 154 4.91 -14.37 -9.92
CA ASP A 154 4.25 -13.58 -10.96
C ASP A 154 2.85 -13.09 -10.51
N THR A 155 2.78 -12.48 -9.32
CA THR A 155 1.50 -12.00 -8.76
C THR A 155 1.33 -10.48 -8.84
N GLY A 156 2.20 -9.78 -9.58
CA GLY A 156 2.15 -8.32 -9.75
C GLY A 156 0.79 -7.85 -10.30
N SER A 157 0.27 -6.73 -9.78
CA SER A 157 -0.97 -6.15 -10.26
C SER A 157 -0.74 -5.32 -11.53
N LEU A 158 -1.24 -5.80 -12.66
CA LEU A 158 -1.18 -5.07 -13.93
C LEU A 158 -1.83 -3.67 -13.81
N TYR A 159 -2.89 -3.54 -13.02
CA TYR A 159 -3.54 -2.26 -12.75
C TYR A 159 -2.56 -1.27 -12.09
N ASN A 160 -1.82 -1.69 -11.07
CA ASN A 160 -0.85 -0.81 -10.40
C ASN A 160 0.25 -0.35 -11.35
N VAL A 161 0.78 -1.28 -12.15
CA VAL A 161 1.79 -0.95 -13.17
C VAL A 161 1.23 0.02 -14.21
N ALA A 162 0.03 -0.23 -14.73
CA ALA A 162 -0.60 0.62 -15.74
C ALA A 162 -0.96 2.02 -15.20
N MET A 163 -1.35 2.12 -13.92
CA MET A 163 -1.61 3.41 -13.27
C MET A 163 -0.34 4.25 -13.11
N MET A 164 0.80 3.61 -12.78
CA MET A 164 2.05 4.33 -12.49
C MET A 164 2.89 4.60 -13.72
N SER A 165 2.85 3.74 -14.73
CA SER A 165 3.69 3.86 -15.92
C SER A 165 3.23 4.90 -16.94
N ASP A 166 2.01 5.44 -16.81
CA ASP A 166 1.40 6.39 -17.74
C ASP A 166 1.42 5.96 -19.23
N CYS A 167 1.52 4.66 -19.50
CA CYS A 167 1.60 4.09 -20.85
C CYS A 167 0.31 3.41 -21.31
N ARG A 168 -0.73 3.38 -20.48
CA ARG A 168 -2.01 2.74 -20.79
C ARG A 168 -3.19 3.57 -20.31
N ASP A 169 -4.28 3.50 -21.07
CA ASP A 169 -5.57 4.04 -20.65
C ASP A 169 -6.11 3.27 -19.44
N VAL A 170 -6.77 3.98 -18.55
CA VAL A 170 -7.49 3.40 -17.42
C VAL A 170 -8.91 3.97 -17.41
N LEU A 171 -9.90 3.10 -17.49
CA LEU A 171 -11.31 3.46 -17.35
C LEU A 171 -11.77 3.15 -15.93
N SER A 172 -12.28 4.16 -15.24
CA SER A 172 -12.84 4.04 -13.89
C SER A 172 -14.35 4.09 -13.93
N PHE A 173 -14.98 3.23 -13.13
CA PHE A 173 -16.44 3.18 -12.96
C PHE A 173 -16.79 3.41 -11.50
N GLY A 174 -17.88 4.13 -11.27
CA GLY A 174 -18.39 4.40 -9.93
C GLY A 174 -18.06 5.80 -9.40
N ALA A 175 -18.62 6.13 -8.24
CA ALA A 175 -18.46 7.44 -7.63
C ALA A 175 -17.00 7.69 -7.22
N GLY A 176 -16.46 8.84 -7.63
CA GLY A 176 -15.07 9.22 -7.36
C GLY A 176 -14.04 8.50 -8.24
N GLY A 177 -14.47 7.70 -9.21
CA GLY A 177 -13.57 7.12 -10.20
C GLY A 177 -12.90 8.20 -11.05
N MET A 178 -11.61 8.02 -11.34
CA MET A 178 -10.85 8.91 -12.22
C MET A 178 -10.29 8.10 -13.37
N SER A 179 -10.73 8.42 -14.59
CA SER A 179 -10.21 7.82 -15.81
C SER A 179 -8.91 8.52 -16.24
N LYS A 180 -8.07 7.80 -16.94
CA LYS A 180 -6.80 8.28 -17.47
C LYS A 180 -6.69 7.86 -18.93
N ARG A 181 -6.35 8.80 -19.83
CA ARG A 181 -5.98 8.53 -21.21
C ARG A 181 -4.52 8.87 -21.43
N CYS A 182 -3.81 7.99 -22.10
CA CYS A 182 -2.39 8.13 -22.43
C CYS A 182 -2.22 8.25 -23.94
N PHE A 183 -1.52 9.30 -24.39
CA PHE A 183 -1.24 9.55 -25.79
C PHE A 183 0.26 9.46 -26.01
N ALA A 184 0.69 8.64 -27.00
CA ALA A 184 2.06 8.67 -27.45
C ALA A 184 2.38 10.05 -28.06
N GLN A 185 3.51 10.65 -27.69
CA GLN A 185 4.01 11.86 -28.33
C GLN A 185 4.93 11.48 -29.48
N GLU A 186 4.64 11.98 -30.69
CA GLU A 186 5.52 11.78 -31.84
C GLU A 186 6.90 12.38 -31.58
N GLY A 187 7.95 11.63 -31.82
CA GLY A 187 9.34 12.06 -31.77
C GLY A 187 10.09 11.90 -30.46
N GLU A 188 9.45 11.44 -29.38
CA GLU A 188 10.12 11.14 -28.11
C GLU A 188 9.74 9.74 -27.58
N LEU A 189 10.71 8.85 -27.49
CA LEU A 189 10.53 7.42 -27.20
C LEU A 189 9.86 7.10 -25.84
N TYR A 190 9.70 8.05 -24.93
CA TYR A 190 9.24 7.81 -23.55
C TYR A 190 8.36 8.93 -22.97
N LYS A 191 7.88 9.88 -23.75
CA LYS A 191 6.96 10.91 -23.25
C LYS A 191 5.53 10.61 -23.68
N HIS A 192 4.65 10.50 -22.72
CA HIS A 192 3.22 10.36 -22.94
C HIS A 192 2.48 11.58 -22.36
N ARG A 193 1.55 12.13 -23.14
CA ARG A 193 0.59 13.09 -22.59
C ARG A 193 -0.50 12.34 -21.85
N VAL A 194 -0.75 12.70 -20.60
CA VAL A 194 -1.78 12.09 -19.76
C VAL A 194 -2.89 13.09 -19.51
N GLU A 195 -4.11 12.70 -19.85
CA GLU A 195 -5.33 13.43 -19.51
C GLU A 195 -6.10 12.64 -18.45
N ARG A 196 -6.52 13.31 -17.36
CA ARG A 196 -7.37 12.76 -16.32
C ARG A 196 -8.76 13.35 -16.48
N CYS A 197 -9.76 12.47 -16.54
CA CYS A 197 -11.17 12.81 -16.77
C CYS A 197 -12.02 12.37 -15.59
#